data_3d1058fa237a8ea4bbdc8b1d35cd536b
#
_entry.id   3d1058fa237a8ea4bbdc8b1d35cd536b
#
_cell.length_a   1.000
_cell.length_b   1.000
_cell.length_c   1.000
_cell.angle_alpha   90.00
_cell.angle_beta   90.00
_cell.angle_gamma   90.00
#
_symmetry.space_group_name_H-M   'P 1'
#
loop_
_entity.id
_entity.type
_entity.pdbx_description
1 polymer ?
#
loop_
_entity_poly.entity_id
_entity_poly.type
_entity_poly.pdbx_seq_one_letter_code
_entity_poly.pdbx_strand_id
1 'polypeptide(L)'
;MNLLQIIFLALLGLSAGMIVAGGVFSFIVELGVISDFADRTHTGNHILIYEDMVAAGAILGNLFQIFEVNLPGRMIFLAIYGLFGGIFVGCWAMALAEILNVFPIFMRRARIVQYLAVFVVMVALGKGIGAGLFFWKRW
;
A
#
# COMPACT_ATOMS: atom_id res chain seq x y z
N MET A 1 -4.13 -4.44 37.52
CA MET A 1 -2.89 -3.88 36.95
C MET A 1 -2.52 -2.64 37.76
N ASN A 2 -1.30 -2.57 38.23
CA ASN A 2 -0.85 -1.39 38.98
C ASN A 2 -0.63 -0.22 38.03
N LEU A 3 -0.87 1.01 38.48
CA LEU A 3 -0.72 2.24 37.68
C LEU A 3 0.63 2.31 36.95
N LEU A 4 1.71 1.88 37.62
CA LEU A 4 3.05 1.78 37.05
C LEU A 4 3.13 0.83 35.83
N GLN A 5 2.43 -0.29 35.85
CA GLN A 5 2.39 -1.24 34.75
C GLN A 5 1.65 -0.65 33.54
N ILE A 6 0.57 0.09 33.78
CA ILE A 6 -0.21 0.75 32.72
C ILE A 6 0.65 1.81 32.02
N ILE A 7 1.34 2.66 32.82
CA ILE A 7 2.21 3.72 32.27
C ILE A 7 3.36 3.10 31.46
N PHE A 8 3.98 2.05 31.99
CA PHE A 8 5.08 1.37 31.29
C PHE A 8 4.63 0.73 29.97
N LEU A 9 3.48 0.05 29.96
CA LEU A 9 2.89 -0.52 28.73
C LEU A 9 2.51 0.55 27.72
N ALA A 10 1.96 1.68 28.18
CA ALA A 10 1.62 2.80 27.30
C ALA A 10 2.87 3.42 26.64
N LEU A 11 3.96 3.59 27.41
CA LEU A 11 5.23 4.10 26.88
C LEU A 11 5.86 3.11 25.88
N LEU A 12 5.83 1.81 26.18
CA LEU A 12 6.32 0.78 25.25
C LEU A 12 5.50 0.76 23.97
N GLY A 13 4.16 0.79 24.09
CA GLY A 13 3.29 0.82 22.91
C GLY A 13 3.49 2.06 22.05
N LEU A 14 3.61 3.23 22.68
CA LEU A 14 3.86 4.48 21.98
C LEU A 14 5.22 4.46 21.25
N SER A 15 6.28 4.06 21.94
CA SER A 15 7.62 4.01 21.33
C SER A 15 7.71 3.00 20.19
N ALA A 16 7.13 1.82 20.35
CA ALA A 16 7.08 0.81 19.30
C ALA A 16 6.26 1.31 18.09
N GLY A 17 5.10 1.94 18.34
CA GLY A 17 4.27 2.52 17.30
C GLY A 17 4.98 3.62 16.52
N MET A 18 5.72 4.51 17.20
CA MET A 18 6.51 5.56 16.55
C MET A 18 7.63 4.99 15.66
N ILE A 19 8.33 3.96 16.12
CA ILE A 19 9.39 3.31 15.32
C ILE A 19 8.82 2.67 14.06
N VAL A 20 7.72 1.92 14.20
CA VAL A 20 7.07 1.25 13.06
C VAL A 20 6.50 2.28 12.07
N ALA A 21 5.79 3.28 12.57
CA ALA A 21 5.23 4.34 11.72
C ALA A 21 6.35 5.10 10.99
N GLY A 22 7.39 5.51 11.69
CA GLY A 22 8.55 6.20 11.09
C GLY A 22 9.22 5.37 10.02
N GLY A 23 9.40 4.06 10.25
CA GLY A 23 9.97 3.14 9.26
C GLY A 23 9.11 3.02 8.00
N VAL A 24 7.79 2.85 8.16
CA VAL A 24 6.86 2.74 7.03
C VAL A 24 6.80 4.05 6.24
N PHE A 25 6.69 5.20 6.91
CA PHE A 25 6.66 6.49 6.22
C PHE A 25 7.98 6.79 5.51
N SER A 26 9.13 6.53 6.15
CA SER A 26 10.43 6.70 5.50
C SER A 26 10.54 5.84 4.24
N PHE A 27 10.03 4.61 4.29
CA PHE A 27 10.01 3.72 3.14
C PHE A 27 9.11 4.23 2.00
N ILE A 28 7.93 4.77 2.31
CA ILE A 28 7.02 5.38 1.32
C ILE A 28 7.69 6.57 0.64
N VAL A 29 8.37 7.43 1.41
CA VAL A 29 9.08 8.60 0.88
C VAL A 29 10.25 8.18 0.02
N GLU A 30 11.04 7.20 0.45
CA GLU A 30 12.20 6.70 -0.30
C GLU A 30 11.81 6.08 -1.64
N LEU A 31 10.68 5.39 -1.69
CA LEU A 31 10.14 4.84 -2.94
C LEU A 31 9.61 5.90 -3.91
N GLY A 32 9.39 7.13 -3.45
CA GLY A 32 8.88 8.21 -4.29
C GLY A 32 7.45 8.02 -4.78
N VAL A 33 6.68 7.09 -4.21
CA VAL A 33 5.32 6.76 -4.70
C VAL A 33 4.40 7.98 -4.67
N ILE A 34 4.49 8.80 -3.62
CA ILE A 34 3.65 9.99 -3.46
C ILE A 34 4.06 11.07 -4.46
N SER A 35 5.37 11.31 -4.63
CA SER A 35 5.89 12.30 -5.57
C SER A 35 5.55 11.93 -7.02
N ASP A 36 5.74 10.67 -7.40
CA ASP A 36 5.39 10.18 -8.73
C ASP A 36 3.89 10.31 -9.02
N PHE A 37 3.05 10.04 -8.01
CA PHE A 37 1.61 10.21 -8.15
C PHE A 37 1.21 11.67 -8.33
N ALA A 38 1.81 12.58 -7.56
CA ALA A 38 1.59 14.00 -7.64
C ALA A 38 2.06 14.58 -8.99
N ASP A 39 3.19 14.11 -9.52
CA ASP A 39 3.71 14.51 -10.81
C ASP A 39 2.82 14.04 -11.97
N ARG A 40 2.39 12.77 -11.95
CA ARG A 40 1.51 12.21 -12.99
C ARG A 40 0.12 12.84 -13.00
N THR A 41 -0.36 13.33 -11.88
CA THR A 41 -1.65 14.02 -11.75
C THR A 41 -1.53 15.53 -11.89
N HIS A 42 -0.33 16.06 -12.13
CA HIS A 42 -0.02 17.50 -12.19
C HIS A 42 -0.46 18.27 -10.94
N THR A 43 -0.41 17.62 -9.77
CA THR A 43 -0.82 18.18 -8.48
C THR A 43 0.34 18.35 -7.50
N GLY A 44 1.57 18.50 -8.00
CA GLY A 44 2.78 18.64 -7.16
C GLY A 44 2.70 19.76 -6.12
N ASN A 45 1.91 20.81 -6.37
CA ASN A 45 1.67 21.90 -5.42
C ASN A 45 0.88 21.46 -4.17
N HIS A 46 0.27 20.28 -4.19
CA HIS A 46 -0.57 19.75 -3.12
C HIS A 46 0.02 18.49 -2.47
N ILE A 47 1.32 18.29 -2.55
CA ILE A 47 1.99 17.08 -2.04
C ILE A 47 1.72 16.86 -0.54
N LEU A 48 1.62 17.92 0.25
CA LEU A 48 1.29 17.86 1.68
C LEU A 48 -0.08 17.22 1.94
N ILE A 49 -1.05 17.47 1.06
CA ILE A 49 -2.38 16.86 1.18
C ILE A 49 -2.30 15.34 0.98
N TYR A 50 -1.46 14.85 0.07
CA TYR A 50 -1.25 13.43 -0.13
C TYR A 50 -0.63 12.78 1.11
N GLU A 51 0.37 13.43 1.71
CA GLU A 51 1.01 12.95 2.93
C GLU A 51 0.02 12.89 4.10
N ASP A 52 -0.77 13.95 4.29
CA ASP A 52 -1.83 14.02 5.31
C ASP A 52 -2.89 12.95 5.10
N MET A 53 -3.31 12.69 3.85
CA MET A 53 -4.29 11.65 3.53
C MET A 53 -3.77 10.23 3.79
N VAL A 54 -2.48 9.98 3.52
CA VAL A 54 -1.84 8.69 3.85
C VAL A 54 -1.78 8.50 5.36
N ALA A 55 -1.40 9.54 6.12
CA ALA A 55 -1.37 9.50 7.58
C ALA A 55 -2.78 9.30 8.16
N ALA A 56 -3.76 10.05 7.69
CA ALA A 56 -5.15 9.92 8.10
C ALA A 56 -5.71 8.53 7.79
N GLY A 57 -5.42 7.99 6.60
CA GLY A 57 -5.82 6.64 6.21
C GLY A 57 -5.23 5.56 7.10
N ALA A 58 -3.96 5.67 7.48
CA ALA A 58 -3.30 4.76 8.40
C ALA A 58 -3.93 4.81 9.80
N ILE A 59 -4.21 6.01 10.31
CA ILE A 59 -4.87 6.19 11.62
C ILE A 59 -6.28 5.60 11.60
N LEU A 60 -7.10 5.93 10.60
CA LEU A 60 -8.47 5.43 10.47
C LEU A 60 -8.50 3.91 10.30
N GLY A 61 -7.60 3.35 9.49
CA GLY A 61 -7.49 1.91 9.32
C GLY A 61 -7.19 1.18 10.63
N ASN A 62 -6.26 1.70 11.42
CA ASN A 62 -5.96 1.17 12.76
C ASN A 62 -7.14 1.29 13.72
N LEU A 63 -7.85 2.42 13.71
CA LEU A 63 -9.04 2.59 14.55
C LEU A 63 -10.14 1.59 14.19
N PHE A 64 -10.42 1.40 12.90
CA PHE A 64 -11.42 0.41 12.46
C PHE A 64 -11.04 -1.01 12.86
N GLN A 65 -9.75 -1.33 12.83
CA GLN A 65 -9.25 -2.63 13.25
C GLN A 65 -9.36 -2.86 14.76
N ILE A 66 -9.01 -1.85 15.57
CA ILE A 66 -9.05 -1.95 17.04
C ILE A 66 -10.49 -2.01 17.56
N PHE A 67 -11.39 -1.19 16.99
CA PHE A 67 -12.78 -1.10 17.46
C PHE A 67 -13.72 -2.08 16.76
N GLU A 68 -13.23 -2.93 15.85
CA GLU A 68 -14.03 -3.92 15.10
C GLU A 68 -15.33 -3.33 14.52
N VAL A 69 -15.25 -2.14 13.93
CA VAL A 69 -16.42 -1.38 13.49
C VAL A 69 -17.17 -2.13 12.40
N ASN A 70 -18.41 -2.54 12.70
CA ASN A 70 -19.31 -3.15 11.73
C ASN A 70 -20.00 -2.08 10.89
N LEU A 71 -19.55 -1.90 9.66
CA LEU A 71 -20.15 -0.95 8.73
C LEU A 71 -21.39 -1.54 8.04
N PRO A 72 -22.51 -0.81 7.97
CA PRO A 72 -23.67 -1.19 7.17
C PRO A 72 -23.28 -1.18 5.68
N GLY A 73 -23.75 -2.16 4.89
CA GLY A 73 -23.35 -2.29 3.47
C GLY A 73 -22.04 -3.02 3.24
N ARG A 74 -21.67 -3.88 4.14
CA ARG A 74 -20.42 -4.65 4.24
C ARG A 74 -19.81 -5.09 2.90
N MET A 75 -20.60 -5.53 1.92
CA MET A 75 -20.09 -6.04 0.65
C MET A 75 -19.60 -4.91 -0.28
N ILE A 76 -20.32 -3.79 -0.32
CA ILE A 76 -19.94 -2.61 -1.13
C ILE A 76 -18.71 -1.94 -0.54
N PHE A 77 -18.67 -1.75 0.78
CA PHE A 77 -17.49 -1.19 1.46
C PHE A 77 -16.26 -2.08 1.27
N LEU A 78 -16.42 -3.40 1.35
CA LEU A 78 -15.34 -4.35 1.12
C LEU A 78 -14.81 -4.27 -0.31
N ALA A 79 -15.68 -4.15 -1.30
CA ALA A 79 -15.30 -4.02 -2.70
C ALA A 79 -14.54 -2.71 -2.97
N ILE A 80 -15.02 -1.58 -2.43
CA ILE A 80 -14.37 -0.28 -2.54
C ILE A 80 -13.00 -0.30 -1.84
N TYR A 81 -12.95 -0.81 -0.61
CA TYR A 81 -11.70 -0.95 0.13
C TYR A 81 -10.70 -1.84 -0.61
N GLY A 82 -11.14 -2.98 -1.14
CA GLY A 82 -10.32 -3.88 -1.91
C GLY A 82 -9.78 -3.25 -3.20
N LEU A 83 -10.60 -2.44 -3.89
CA LEU A 83 -10.19 -1.72 -5.09
C LEU A 83 -9.08 -0.71 -4.76
N PHE A 84 -9.30 0.18 -3.79
CA PHE A 84 -8.30 1.19 -3.42
C PHE A 84 -7.05 0.56 -2.80
N GLY A 85 -7.21 -0.45 -1.95
CA GLY A 85 -6.09 -1.21 -1.40
C GLY A 85 -5.27 -1.91 -2.49
N GLY A 86 -5.94 -2.47 -3.48
CA GLY A 86 -5.29 -3.09 -4.65
C GLY A 86 -4.51 -2.08 -5.49
N ILE A 87 -5.07 -0.90 -5.74
CA ILE A 87 -4.38 0.20 -6.44
C ILE A 87 -3.13 0.61 -5.66
N PHE A 88 -3.26 0.83 -4.36
CA PHE A 88 -2.14 1.24 -3.50
C PHE A 88 -1.00 0.21 -3.50
N VAL A 89 -1.31 -1.07 -3.29
CA VAL A 89 -0.33 -2.16 -3.33
C VAL A 89 0.29 -2.30 -4.72
N GLY A 90 -0.50 -2.10 -5.78
CA GLY A 90 -0.01 -2.10 -7.16
C GLY A 90 1.00 -0.98 -7.42
N CYS A 91 0.73 0.24 -6.97
CA CYS A 91 1.66 1.37 -7.07
C CYS A 91 2.98 1.07 -6.35
N TRP A 92 2.92 0.48 -5.16
CA TRP A 92 4.12 0.07 -4.41
C TRP A 92 4.94 -0.98 -5.15
N ALA A 93 4.28 -2.00 -5.68
CA ALA A 93 4.95 -3.04 -6.43
C ALA A 93 5.66 -2.48 -7.68
N MET A 94 5.03 -1.53 -8.37
CA MET A 94 5.62 -0.87 -9.53
C MET A 94 6.80 0.02 -9.14
N ALA A 95 6.69 0.83 -8.09
CA ALA A 95 7.77 1.67 -7.60
C ALA A 95 8.99 0.84 -7.19
N LEU A 96 8.79 -0.27 -6.47
CA LEU A 96 9.86 -1.21 -6.14
C LEU A 96 10.51 -1.82 -7.39
N ALA A 97 9.71 -2.21 -8.36
CA ALA A 97 10.22 -2.79 -9.61
C ALA A 97 11.02 -1.78 -10.43
N GLU A 98 10.66 -0.50 -10.38
CA GLU A 98 11.37 0.60 -11.04
C GLU A 98 12.71 0.89 -10.36
N ILE A 99 12.75 1.02 -9.03
CA ILE A 99 13.97 1.25 -8.25
C ILE A 99 14.97 0.10 -8.44
N LEU A 100 14.51 -1.13 -8.40
CA LEU A 100 15.35 -2.31 -8.59
C LEU A 100 15.71 -2.57 -10.06
N ASN A 101 15.22 -1.75 -10.99
CA ASN A 101 15.38 -1.93 -12.42
C ASN A 101 15.00 -3.34 -12.92
N VAL A 102 14.07 -4.00 -12.24
CA VAL A 102 13.68 -5.39 -12.53
C VAL A 102 13.12 -5.50 -13.94
N PHE A 103 12.19 -4.62 -14.31
CA PHE A 103 11.58 -4.65 -15.63
C PHE A 103 12.56 -4.34 -16.76
N PRO A 104 13.36 -3.28 -16.72
CA PRO A 104 14.33 -3.00 -17.76
C PRO A 104 15.35 -4.12 -17.96
N ILE A 105 15.86 -4.70 -16.88
CA ILE A 105 16.83 -5.80 -16.95
C ILE A 105 16.19 -7.05 -17.57
N PHE A 106 15.00 -7.42 -17.08
CA PHE A 106 14.28 -8.59 -17.60
C PHE A 106 13.94 -8.43 -19.09
N MET A 107 13.40 -7.26 -19.47
CA MET A 107 12.97 -6.98 -20.84
C MET A 107 14.15 -6.96 -21.82
N ARG A 108 15.32 -6.43 -21.41
CA ARG A 108 16.54 -6.47 -22.20
C ARG A 108 17.02 -7.91 -22.41
N ARG A 109 16.97 -8.74 -21.37
CA ARG A 109 17.34 -10.16 -21.45
C ARG A 109 16.39 -10.96 -22.34
N ALA A 110 15.09 -10.70 -22.22
CA ALA A 110 14.06 -11.35 -23.02
C ALA A 110 13.92 -10.78 -24.44
N ARG A 111 14.62 -9.69 -24.80
CA ARG A 111 14.55 -8.98 -26.10
C ARG A 111 13.13 -8.52 -26.48
N ILE A 112 12.28 -8.20 -25.49
CA ILE A 112 10.88 -7.82 -25.66
C ILE A 112 10.57 -6.41 -25.16
N VAL A 113 11.55 -5.51 -25.21
CA VAL A 113 11.45 -4.14 -24.68
C VAL A 113 10.25 -3.37 -25.24
N GLN A 114 9.91 -3.59 -26.51
CA GLN A 114 8.76 -2.93 -27.16
C GLN A 114 7.39 -3.38 -26.65
N TYR A 115 7.31 -4.48 -25.91
CA TYR A 115 6.05 -5.02 -25.38
C TYR A 115 5.89 -4.83 -23.85
N LEU A 116 6.59 -3.87 -23.26
CA LEU A 116 6.57 -3.63 -21.82
C LEU A 116 5.14 -3.48 -21.26
N ALA A 117 4.30 -2.67 -21.91
CA ALA A 117 2.94 -2.44 -21.49
C ALA A 117 2.10 -3.74 -21.47
N VAL A 118 2.24 -4.55 -22.51
CA VAL A 118 1.54 -5.85 -22.60
C VAL A 118 2.02 -6.80 -21.50
N PHE A 119 3.32 -6.84 -21.24
CA PHE A 119 3.90 -7.65 -20.18
C PHE A 119 3.35 -7.28 -18.80
N VAL A 120 3.30 -5.99 -18.46
CA VAL A 120 2.75 -5.49 -17.18
C VAL A 120 1.28 -5.88 -17.03
N VAL A 121 0.48 -5.71 -18.08
CA VAL A 121 -0.94 -6.09 -18.07
C VAL A 121 -1.11 -7.61 -17.87
N MET A 122 -0.29 -8.42 -18.55
CA MET A 122 -0.36 -9.89 -18.40
C MET A 122 0.04 -10.35 -16.99
N VAL A 123 1.04 -9.73 -16.39
CA VAL A 123 1.44 -10.01 -14.99
C VAL A 123 0.30 -9.62 -14.03
N ALA A 124 -0.31 -8.45 -14.22
CA ALA A 124 -1.42 -8.00 -13.40
C ALA A 124 -2.64 -8.93 -13.51
N LEU A 125 -3.00 -9.33 -14.73
CA LEU A 125 -4.09 -10.29 -15.00
C LEU A 125 -3.79 -11.66 -14.39
N GLY A 126 -2.57 -12.18 -14.57
CA GLY A 126 -2.15 -13.46 -14.00
C GLY A 126 -2.25 -13.47 -12.48
N LYS A 127 -1.79 -12.40 -11.82
CA LYS A 127 -1.91 -12.24 -10.36
C LYS A 127 -3.36 -12.12 -9.92
N GLY A 128 -4.19 -11.35 -10.64
CA GLY A 128 -5.61 -11.19 -10.34
C GLY A 128 -6.39 -12.50 -10.47
N ILE A 129 -6.19 -13.24 -11.57
CA ILE A 129 -6.83 -14.55 -11.79
C ILE A 129 -6.32 -15.55 -10.75
N GLY A 130 -5.03 -15.61 -10.47
CA GLY A 130 -4.46 -16.51 -9.46
C GLY A 130 -5.02 -16.25 -8.07
N ALA A 131 -5.11 -14.99 -7.65
CA ALA A 131 -5.75 -14.61 -6.39
C ALA A 131 -7.23 -14.97 -6.37
N GLY A 132 -7.96 -14.70 -7.46
CA GLY A 132 -9.38 -15.06 -7.59
C GLY A 132 -9.61 -16.56 -7.45
N LEU A 133 -8.80 -17.39 -8.11
CA LEU A 133 -8.89 -18.84 -8.00
C LEU A 133 -8.56 -19.35 -6.59
N PHE A 134 -7.55 -18.74 -5.94
CA PHE A 134 -7.20 -19.06 -4.57
C PHE A 134 -8.36 -18.83 -3.61
N PHE A 135 -8.99 -17.66 -3.68
CA PHE A 135 -10.15 -17.34 -2.84
C PHE A 135 -11.40 -18.15 -3.20
N TRP A 136 -11.59 -18.49 -4.49
CA TRP A 136 -12.71 -19.32 -4.93
C TRP A 136 -12.63 -20.74 -4.36
N LYS A 137 -11.46 -21.34 -4.39
CA LYS A 137 -11.24 -22.71 -3.89
C LYS A 137 -11.09 -22.78 -2.38
N ARG A 138 -11.04 -21.66 -1.66
CA ARG A 138 -10.82 -21.61 -0.20
C ARG A 138 -9.61 -22.46 0.27
N TRP A 139 -8.51 -22.33 -0.47
CA TRP A 139 -7.27 -23.00 -0.09
C TRP A 139 -6.66 -22.27 1.10
#